data_e3426ef33a25c66839ebaec09f7544ba
#
_entry.id   e3426ef33a25c66839ebaec09f7544ba
#
_cell.length_a   1.000
_cell.length_b   1.000
_cell.length_c   1.000
_cell.angle_alpha   90.00
_cell.angle_beta   90.00
_cell.angle_gamma   90.00
#
_symmetry.space_group_name_H-M   'P 1'
#
loop_
_entity.id
_entity.type
_entity.pdbx_description
1 polymer ?
#
loop_
_entity_poly.entity_id
_entity_poly.type
_entity_poly.pdbx_seq_one_letter_code
_entity_poly.pdbx_strand_id
1 'polypeptide(L)'
;IIRHFKSSIELGKISQGYIINGETGSGKKTLTRALVKTLQCEEGGTEPCNHCKSCLQCETGNQPDIIWVTHDKPNVISVEEIRDQVNSDIDIKPYSSRYKIYVIEDAQLLNVNAQNALLKTIEEAPSYAIIILLTNNIDKMLQTIQSRCIVLNVKPVREHDILDYLMNELKLDKQKADFCMDFAQGNLGKAIRLATSDEYREIKENVVKIMRHLREMSVDDMLFAIKNMELYKLKISDYIDLMMMWYRDVLML
;
A
#
# COMPACT_ATOMS: atom_id res chain seq x y z
N ILE A 1 -2.99 -7.52 11.75
CA ILE A 1 -2.39 -8.25 10.64
C ILE A 1 -1.20 -9.07 11.13
N ILE A 2 -0.16 -8.46 11.70
CA ILE A 2 1.06 -9.14 12.18
C ILE A 2 0.71 -10.31 13.13
N ARG A 3 -0.17 -10.08 14.12
CA ARG A 3 -0.62 -11.14 15.05
C ARG A 3 -1.28 -12.31 14.31
N HIS A 4 -2.13 -12.02 13.32
CA HIS A 4 -2.80 -13.04 12.51
C HIS A 4 -1.76 -13.92 11.79
N PHE A 5 -0.78 -13.30 11.12
CA PHE A 5 0.26 -14.03 10.41
C PHE A 5 1.14 -14.84 11.36
N LYS A 6 1.59 -14.27 12.50
CA LYS A 6 2.35 -15.01 13.50
C LYS A 6 1.62 -16.27 13.96
N SER A 7 0.33 -16.13 14.34
CA SER A 7 -0.49 -17.29 14.73
C SER A 7 -0.68 -18.28 13.58
N SER A 8 -0.88 -17.82 12.34
CA SER A 8 -1.02 -18.73 11.19
C SER A 8 0.27 -19.50 10.90
N ILE A 9 1.43 -18.88 11.08
CA ILE A 9 2.75 -19.53 10.92
C ILE A 9 2.95 -20.55 12.03
N GLU A 10 2.70 -20.20 13.30
CA GLU A 10 2.82 -21.09 14.47
C GLU A 10 1.94 -22.33 14.33
N LEU A 11 0.72 -22.17 13.82
CA LEU A 11 -0.23 -23.26 13.62
C LEU A 11 0.01 -24.03 12.31
N GLY A 12 0.94 -23.60 11.46
CA GLY A 12 1.17 -24.18 10.14
C GLY A 12 -0.03 -24.06 9.18
N LYS A 13 -0.92 -23.08 9.42
CA LYS A 13 -2.16 -22.86 8.66
C LYS A 13 -2.09 -21.55 7.88
N ILE A 14 -1.22 -21.51 6.87
CA ILE A 14 -1.16 -20.37 5.94
C ILE A 14 -2.22 -20.56 4.86
N SER A 15 -3.03 -19.53 4.63
CA SER A 15 -4.01 -19.52 3.54
C SER A 15 -3.31 -19.32 2.20
N GLN A 16 -3.93 -19.82 1.13
CA GLN A 16 -3.45 -19.66 -0.24
C GLN A 16 -3.81 -18.29 -0.84
N GLY A 17 -4.81 -17.59 -0.30
CA GLY A 17 -5.25 -16.28 -0.77
C GLY A 17 -5.36 -15.26 0.35
N TYR A 18 -4.76 -14.08 0.16
CA TYR A 18 -4.88 -12.93 1.05
C TYR A 18 -5.22 -11.66 0.27
N ILE A 19 -6.08 -10.82 0.85
CA ILE A 19 -6.31 -9.45 0.40
C ILE A 19 -5.84 -8.52 1.52
N ILE A 20 -4.84 -7.69 1.26
CA ILE A 20 -4.40 -6.65 2.18
C ILE A 20 -4.97 -5.32 1.68
N ASN A 21 -6.01 -4.85 2.38
CA ASN A 21 -6.73 -3.64 2.04
C ASN A 21 -6.31 -2.48 2.95
N GLY A 22 -6.16 -1.29 2.39
CA GLY A 22 -5.82 -0.07 3.12
C GLY A 22 -5.48 1.08 2.18
N GLU A 23 -5.46 2.29 2.67
CA GLU A 23 -5.16 3.48 1.89
C GLU A 23 -3.78 3.44 1.22
N THR A 24 -3.60 4.21 0.15
CA THR A 24 -2.28 4.45 -0.45
C THR A 24 -1.37 5.11 0.58
N GLY A 25 -0.18 4.58 0.79
CA GLY A 25 0.75 5.08 1.82
C GLY A 25 0.57 4.44 3.21
N SER A 26 -0.43 3.59 3.43
CA SER A 26 -0.66 2.93 4.74
C SER A 26 0.38 1.84 5.10
N GLY A 27 1.41 1.64 4.28
CA GLY A 27 2.46 0.67 4.54
C GLY A 27 2.16 -0.76 4.07
N LYS A 28 1.11 -1.00 3.25
CA LYS A 28 0.76 -2.33 2.72
C LYS A 28 1.96 -3.07 2.11
N LYS A 29 2.69 -2.40 1.21
CA LYS A 29 3.85 -2.99 0.52
C LYS A 29 4.98 -3.34 1.49
N THR A 30 5.28 -2.45 2.43
CA THR A 30 6.30 -2.68 3.48
C THR A 30 5.92 -3.85 4.36
N LEU A 31 4.65 -3.90 4.80
CA LEU A 31 4.12 -5.02 5.57
C LEU A 31 4.22 -6.33 4.78
N THR A 32 3.81 -6.33 3.50
CA THR A 32 3.88 -7.52 2.65
C THR A 32 5.31 -8.00 2.46
N ARG A 33 6.27 -7.09 2.23
CA ARG A 33 7.69 -7.45 2.15
C ARG A 33 8.19 -8.13 3.42
N ALA A 34 7.82 -7.62 4.59
CA ALA A 34 8.16 -8.25 5.86
C ALA A 34 7.53 -9.65 6.01
N LEU A 35 6.26 -9.81 5.59
CA LEU A 35 5.55 -11.08 5.64
C LEU A 35 6.16 -12.13 4.71
N VAL A 36 6.40 -11.78 3.44
CA VAL A 36 6.97 -12.73 2.48
C VAL A 36 8.40 -13.11 2.88
N LYS A 37 9.19 -12.17 3.42
CA LYS A 37 10.52 -12.45 3.96
C LYS A 37 10.46 -13.45 5.13
N THR A 38 9.48 -13.30 6.04
CA THR A 38 9.27 -14.23 7.15
C THR A 38 8.90 -15.63 6.63
N LEU A 39 7.98 -15.72 5.66
CA LEU A 39 7.53 -17.00 5.09
C LEU A 39 8.64 -17.73 4.32
N GLN A 40 9.58 -16.99 3.75
CA GLN A 40 10.71 -17.54 2.98
C GLN A 40 11.98 -17.74 3.81
N CYS A 41 11.96 -17.37 5.10
CA CYS A 41 13.12 -17.53 5.96
C CYS A 41 13.48 -19.01 6.14
N GLU A 42 14.74 -19.38 5.88
CA GLU A 42 15.22 -20.77 5.97
C GLU A 42 15.20 -21.31 7.40
N GLU A 43 15.37 -20.43 8.40
CA GLU A 43 15.32 -20.84 9.81
C GLU A 43 13.90 -21.07 10.32
N GLY A 44 12.89 -20.60 9.56
CA GLY A 44 11.50 -20.67 9.99
C GLY A 44 11.19 -19.72 11.15
N GLY A 45 9.99 -19.85 11.70
CA GLY A 45 9.52 -19.02 12.81
C GLY A 45 8.65 -17.84 12.37
N THR A 46 8.29 -17.00 13.35
CA THR A 46 7.34 -15.89 13.18
C THR A 46 8.00 -14.56 12.81
N GLU A 47 9.33 -14.54 12.74
CA GLU A 47 10.15 -13.39 12.38
C GLU A 47 11.30 -13.81 11.46
N PRO A 48 11.74 -12.98 10.51
CA PRO A 48 12.85 -13.32 9.63
C PRO A 48 14.18 -13.22 10.40
N CYS A 49 15.10 -14.14 10.15
CA CYS A 49 16.44 -14.11 10.79
C CYS A 49 17.34 -12.98 10.25
N ASN A 50 17.03 -12.43 9.07
CA ASN A 50 17.77 -11.36 8.39
C ASN A 50 19.20 -11.69 7.93
N HIS A 51 19.68 -12.91 8.08
CA HIS A 51 21.03 -13.31 7.70
C HIS A 51 21.12 -14.56 6.80
N CYS A 52 20.07 -15.38 6.71
CA CYS A 52 20.05 -16.49 5.77
C CYS A 52 20.00 -16.02 4.31
N LYS A 53 20.36 -16.88 3.38
CA LYS A 53 20.40 -16.58 1.95
C LYS A 53 19.07 -16.05 1.43
N SER A 54 17.96 -16.69 1.81
CA SER A 54 16.63 -16.28 1.39
C SER A 54 16.25 -14.89 1.93
N CYS A 55 16.54 -14.58 3.19
CA CYS A 55 16.31 -13.25 3.76
C CYS A 55 17.07 -12.14 3.02
N LEU A 56 18.35 -12.39 2.68
CA LEU A 56 19.17 -11.44 1.92
C LEU A 56 18.66 -11.26 0.48
N GLN A 57 18.23 -12.35 -0.16
CA GLN A 57 17.60 -12.28 -1.49
C GLN A 57 16.26 -11.53 -1.48
N CYS A 58 15.46 -11.66 -0.41
CA CYS A 58 14.23 -10.88 -0.24
C CYS A 58 14.51 -9.36 -0.12
N GLU A 59 15.58 -8.97 0.56
CA GLU A 59 15.97 -7.55 0.68
C GLU A 59 16.41 -6.94 -0.65
N THR A 60 17.16 -7.69 -1.44
CA THR A 60 17.63 -7.25 -2.76
C THR A 60 16.57 -7.39 -3.86
N GLY A 61 15.40 -8.01 -3.55
CA GLY A 61 14.34 -8.28 -4.54
C GLY A 61 14.68 -9.43 -5.52
N ASN A 62 15.70 -10.25 -5.22
CA ASN A 62 16.18 -11.32 -6.10
C ASN A 62 15.76 -12.73 -5.63
N GLN A 63 14.75 -12.83 -4.75
CA GLN A 63 14.25 -14.14 -4.32
C GLN A 63 13.35 -14.73 -5.42
N PRO A 64 13.77 -15.87 -6.05
CA PRO A 64 13.09 -16.38 -7.26
C PRO A 64 11.67 -16.90 -6.99
N ASP A 65 11.37 -17.29 -5.75
CA ASP A 65 10.07 -17.82 -5.35
C ASP A 65 9.09 -16.73 -4.89
N ILE A 66 9.45 -15.44 -5.07
CA ILE A 66 8.56 -14.29 -4.81
C ILE A 66 8.38 -13.54 -6.13
N ILE A 67 7.21 -13.62 -6.70
CA ILE A 67 6.84 -12.98 -7.96
C ILE A 67 6.00 -11.74 -7.65
N TRP A 68 6.55 -10.55 -7.88
CA TRP A 68 5.81 -9.30 -7.89
C TRP A 68 5.25 -9.10 -9.29
N VAL A 69 3.94 -9.28 -9.44
CA VAL A 69 3.28 -9.16 -10.73
C VAL A 69 3.41 -7.74 -11.26
N THR A 70 3.95 -7.62 -12.46
CA THR A 70 4.13 -6.35 -13.17
C THR A 70 3.04 -6.17 -14.23
N HIS A 71 2.75 -4.93 -14.58
CA HIS A 71 1.81 -4.60 -15.65
C HIS A 71 2.33 -3.43 -16.50
N ASP A 72 2.05 -3.46 -17.80
CA ASP A 72 2.53 -2.45 -18.75
C ASP A 72 1.69 -1.18 -18.71
N LYS A 73 0.38 -1.31 -18.47
CA LYS A 73 -0.57 -0.19 -18.49
C LYS A 73 -0.74 0.38 -17.07
N PRO A 74 -0.61 1.70 -16.88
CA PRO A 74 -0.62 2.31 -15.55
C PRO A 74 -1.95 2.19 -14.79
N ASN A 75 -3.07 1.95 -15.51
CA ASN A 75 -4.41 2.00 -14.91
C ASN A 75 -5.21 0.70 -15.03
N VAL A 76 -4.60 -0.37 -15.54
CA VAL A 76 -5.30 -1.64 -15.76
C VAL A 76 -4.31 -2.79 -15.67
N ILE A 77 -4.69 -3.85 -14.97
CA ILE A 77 -4.02 -5.16 -15.00
C ILE A 77 -4.89 -6.07 -15.84
N SER A 78 -4.35 -6.54 -16.94
CA SER A 78 -5.04 -7.36 -17.93
C SER A 78 -5.08 -8.83 -17.56
N VAL A 79 -5.91 -9.60 -18.25
CA VAL A 79 -6.00 -11.05 -18.05
C VAL A 79 -4.73 -11.77 -18.57
N GLU A 80 -4.10 -11.23 -19.60
CA GLU A 80 -2.85 -11.75 -20.18
C GLU A 80 -1.72 -11.70 -19.15
N GLU A 81 -1.54 -10.57 -18.45
CA GLU A 81 -0.53 -10.41 -17.39
C GLU A 81 -0.70 -11.42 -16.26
N ILE A 82 -1.96 -11.72 -15.88
CA ILE A 82 -2.26 -12.73 -14.86
C ILE A 82 -2.00 -14.14 -15.38
N ARG A 83 -2.37 -14.44 -16.61
CA ARG A 83 -2.13 -15.76 -17.22
C ARG A 83 -0.64 -16.04 -17.35
N ASP A 84 0.13 -15.07 -17.81
CA ASP A 84 1.54 -15.24 -18.08
C ASP A 84 2.38 -15.30 -16.81
N GLN A 85 2.10 -14.48 -15.82
CA GLN A 85 2.93 -14.37 -14.61
C GLN A 85 2.44 -15.21 -13.42
N VAL A 86 1.17 -15.60 -13.39
CA VAL A 86 0.60 -16.38 -12.28
C VAL A 86 0.14 -17.77 -12.76
N ASN A 87 -0.83 -17.82 -13.68
CA ASN A 87 -1.49 -19.09 -14.01
C ASN A 87 -0.56 -20.09 -14.69
N SER A 88 0.35 -19.63 -15.57
CA SER A 88 1.31 -20.50 -16.27
C SER A 88 2.42 -21.05 -15.36
N ASP A 89 2.66 -20.37 -14.24
CA ASP A 89 3.81 -20.63 -13.36
C ASP A 89 3.43 -21.28 -12.02
N ILE A 90 2.14 -21.23 -11.62
CA ILE A 90 1.71 -21.65 -10.29
C ILE A 90 1.89 -23.15 -10.01
N ASP A 91 1.80 -23.98 -11.04
CA ASP A 91 2.00 -25.44 -10.95
C ASP A 91 3.47 -25.84 -10.84
N ILE A 92 4.39 -24.91 -11.09
CA ILE A 92 5.83 -25.13 -10.96
C ILE A 92 6.20 -24.95 -9.49
N LYS A 93 6.79 -26.00 -8.89
CA LYS A 93 7.21 -25.97 -7.46
C LYS A 93 8.21 -24.85 -7.20
N PRO A 94 8.27 -24.33 -5.95
CA PRO A 94 9.29 -23.37 -5.54
C PRO A 94 10.69 -23.89 -5.83
N TYR A 95 11.58 -22.99 -6.25
CA TYR A 95 12.97 -23.32 -6.60
C TYR A 95 13.85 -23.58 -5.38
N SER A 96 13.74 -22.72 -4.37
CA SER A 96 14.64 -22.76 -3.21
C SER A 96 13.94 -22.64 -1.85
N SER A 97 12.65 -22.29 -1.84
CA SER A 97 11.92 -21.96 -0.64
C SER A 97 10.73 -22.89 -0.38
N ARG A 98 10.10 -22.74 0.79
CA ARG A 98 8.92 -23.53 1.15
C ARG A 98 7.68 -23.13 0.38
N TYR A 99 7.54 -21.85 0.06
CA TYR A 99 6.39 -21.28 -0.60
C TYR A 99 6.77 -20.56 -1.89
N LYS A 100 5.85 -20.55 -2.85
CA LYS A 100 5.89 -19.71 -4.03
C LYS A 100 4.84 -18.62 -3.88
N ILE A 101 5.25 -17.36 -3.84
CA ILE A 101 4.42 -16.25 -3.42
C ILE A 101 4.24 -15.27 -4.58
N TYR A 102 3.00 -15.01 -4.95
CA TYR A 102 2.61 -14.03 -5.96
C TYR A 102 2.04 -12.81 -5.26
N VAL A 103 2.62 -11.65 -5.50
CA VAL A 103 2.14 -10.38 -4.96
C VAL A 103 1.62 -9.52 -6.10
N ILE A 104 0.35 -9.17 -6.07
CA ILE A 104 -0.30 -8.30 -7.04
C ILE A 104 -0.55 -6.96 -6.36
N GLU A 105 0.26 -5.95 -6.72
CA GLU A 105 0.07 -4.58 -6.26
C GLU A 105 -1.09 -3.94 -7.02
N ASP A 106 -1.73 -2.95 -6.40
CA ASP A 106 -2.86 -2.22 -6.98
C ASP A 106 -3.93 -3.13 -7.58
N ALA A 107 -4.30 -4.19 -6.85
CA ALA A 107 -5.26 -5.20 -7.32
C ALA A 107 -6.64 -4.61 -7.69
N GLN A 108 -6.98 -3.38 -7.26
CA GLN A 108 -8.15 -2.64 -7.72
C GLN A 108 -8.09 -2.27 -9.22
N LEU A 109 -6.93 -2.42 -9.87
CA LEU A 109 -6.74 -2.22 -11.31
C LEU A 109 -6.98 -3.48 -12.14
N LEU A 110 -7.16 -4.65 -11.50
CA LEU A 110 -7.53 -5.88 -12.18
C LEU A 110 -8.89 -5.71 -12.87
N ASN A 111 -8.92 -5.90 -14.17
CA ASN A 111 -10.19 -5.95 -14.88
C ASN A 111 -10.97 -7.22 -14.51
N VAL A 112 -12.27 -7.26 -14.82
CA VAL A 112 -13.15 -8.38 -14.45
C VAL A 112 -12.63 -9.73 -14.99
N ASN A 113 -12.07 -9.74 -16.20
CA ASN A 113 -11.54 -10.96 -16.81
C ASN A 113 -10.27 -11.45 -16.08
N ALA A 114 -9.38 -10.54 -15.66
CA ALA A 114 -8.20 -10.85 -14.87
C ALA A 114 -8.59 -11.41 -13.49
N GLN A 115 -9.58 -10.80 -12.84
CA GLN A 115 -10.11 -11.30 -11.58
C GLN A 115 -10.72 -12.71 -11.73
N ASN A 116 -11.49 -12.96 -12.79
CA ASN A 116 -12.06 -14.28 -13.07
C ASN A 116 -10.96 -15.33 -13.38
N ALA A 117 -9.88 -14.95 -14.05
CA ALA A 117 -8.76 -15.84 -14.29
C ALA A 117 -8.03 -16.24 -12.99
N LEU A 118 -8.00 -15.37 -11.98
CA LEU A 118 -7.45 -15.67 -10.66
C LEU A 118 -8.35 -16.58 -9.81
N LEU A 119 -9.67 -16.59 -10.03
CA LEU A 119 -10.59 -17.38 -9.20
C LEU A 119 -10.23 -18.86 -9.19
N LYS A 120 -10.06 -19.45 -10.39
CA LYS A 120 -9.69 -20.87 -10.51
C LYS A 120 -8.33 -21.13 -9.83
N THR A 121 -7.41 -20.23 -10.04
CA THR A 121 -6.06 -20.34 -9.49
C THR A 121 -6.06 -20.27 -7.96
N ILE A 122 -6.88 -19.41 -7.35
CA ILE A 122 -7.03 -19.32 -5.88
C ILE A 122 -7.73 -20.56 -5.31
N GLU A 123 -8.72 -21.13 -6.02
CA GLU A 123 -9.45 -22.31 -5.57
C GLU A 123 -8.61 -23.60 -5.64
N GLU A 124 -7.84 -23.76 -6.69
CA GLU A 124 -7.09 -24.97 -6.99
C GLU A 124 -5.58 -24.82 -6.73
N ALA A 125 -5.18 -23.74 -6.04
CA ALA A 125 -3.77 -23.45 -5.77
C ALA A 125 -3.08 -24.63 -5.06
N PRO A 126 -1.86 -25.02 -5.50
CA PRO A 126 -1.07 -26.00 -4.77
C PRO A 126 -0.75 -25.51 -3.35
N SER A 127 -0.56 -26.42 -2.39
CA SER A 127 -0.34 -26.08 -0.98
C SER A 127 0.88 -25.19 -0.71
N TYR A 128 1.80 -25.13 -1.65
CA TYR A 128 2.98 -24.27 -1.58
C TYR A 128 2.74 -22.87 -2.19
N ALA A 129 1.66 -22.63 -2.91
CA ALA A 129 1.40 -21.36 -3.58
C ALA A 129 0.57 -20.42 -2.67
N ILE A 130 0.99 -19.15 -2.64
CA ILE A 130 0.31 -18.09 -1.88
C ILE A 130 0.11 -16.89 -2.80
N ILE A 131 -1.12 -16.39 -2.88
CA ILE A 131 -1.48 -15.21 -3.66
C ILE A 131 -1.84 -14.08 -2.71
N ILE A 132 -1.17 -12.94 -2.82
CA ILE A 132 -1.40 -11.75 -1.99
C ILE A 132 -1.82 -10.59 -2.89
N LEU A 133 -3.04 -10.11 -2.68
CA LEU A 133 -3.62 -8.98 -3.40
C LEU A 133 -3.54 -7.73 -2.53
N LEU A 134 -2.85 -6.69 -2.99
CA LEU A 134 -2.77 -5.40 -2.30
C LEU A 134 -3.75 -4.44 -2.95
N THR A 135 -4.71 -3.93 -2.20
CA THR A 135 -5.71 -3.01 -2.74
C THR A 135 -5.91 -1.78 -1.84
N ASN A 136 -6.31 -0.67 -2.41
CA ASN A 136 -6.77 0.51 -1.68
C ASN A 136 -8.31 0.65 -1.72
N ASN A 137 -8.99 -0.22 -2.47
CA ASN A 137 -10.44 -0.24 -2.59
C ASN A 137 -10.93 -1.67 -2.78
N ILE A 138 -11.43 -2.26 -1.71
CA ILE A 138 -11.92 -3.64 -1.70
C ILE A 138 -13.19 -3.81 -2.52
N ASP A 139 -14.01 -2.76 -2.68
CA ASP A 139 -15.27 -2.83 -3.41
C ASP A 139 -15.07 -3.04 -4.92
N LYS A 140 -13.86 -2.76 -5.43
CA LYS A 140 -13.47 -3.09 -6.81
C LYS A 140 -13.11 -4.56 -7.02
N MET A 141 -12.97 -5.31 -5.94
CA MET A 141 -12.71 -6.76 -5.99
C MET A 141 -14.02 -7.52 -6.06
N LEU A 142 -14.11 -8.51 -6.96
CA LEU A 142 -15.29 -9.38 -7.05
C LEU A 142 -15.54 -10.08 -5.70
N GLN A 143 -16.79 -10.18 -5.30
CA GLN A 143 -17.18 -10.88 -4.07
C GLN A 143 -16.73 -12.35 -4.07
N THR A 144 -16.67 -12.96 -5.25
CA THR A 144 -16.16 -14.32 -5.44
C THR A 144 -14.68 -14.46 -5.06
N ILE A 145 -13.84 -13.45 -5.30
CA ILE A 145 -12.46 -13.40 -4.82
C ILE A 145 -12.42 -13.14 -3.31
N GLN A 146 -13.21 -12.16 -2.84
CA GLN A 146 -13.23 -11.80 -1.43
C GLN A 146 -13.64 -12.99 -0.53
N SER A 147 -14.57 -13.82 -0.99
CA SER A 147 -15.03 -15.01 -0.24
C SER A 147 -14.00 -16.14 -0.14
N ARG A 148 -12.97 -16.14 -0.99
CA ARG A 148 -11.90 -17.17 -1.05
C ARG A 148 -10.58 -16.71 -0.46
N CYS A 149 -10.46 -15.43 -0.17
CA CYS A 149 -9.27 -14.84 0.41
C CYS A 149 -9.50 -14.40 1.86
N ILE A 150 -8.47 -14.45 2.67
CA ILE A 150 -8.48 -13.81 3.98
C ILE A 150 -8.28 -12.31 3.78
N VAL A 151 -9.30 -11.52 4.14
CA VAL A 151 -9.25 -10.06 4.03
C VAL A 151 -8.63 -9.46 5.30
N LEU A 152 -7.55 -8.71 5.11
CA LEU A 152 -6.78 -8.07 6.17
C LEU A 152 -6.79 -6.55 5.96
N ASN A 153 -7.51 -5.82 6.79
CA ASN A 153 -7.54 -4.36 6.73
C ASN A 153 -6.39 -3.75 7.51
N VAL A 154 -5.58 -2.93 6.84
CA VAL A 154 -4.51 -2.16 7.50
C VAL A 154 -5.15 -1.04 8.30
N LYS A 155 -4.93 -1.06 9.61
CA LYS A 155 -5.43 -0.04 10.51
C LYS A 155 -4.52 1.19 10.48
N PRO A 156 -5.06 2.39 10.73
CA PRO A 156 -4.26 3.59 10.94
C PRO A 156 -3.19 3.36 12.02
N VAL A 157 -2.02 3.95 11.82
CA VAL A 157 -0.93 3.96 12.79
C VAL A 157 -1.30 4.94 13.90
N ARG A 158 -0.94 4.63 15.15
CA ARG A 158 -1.21 5.53 16.27
C ARG A 158 -0.40 6.82 16.12
N GLU A 159 -0.97 7.93 16.51
CA GLU A 159 -0.36 9.27 16.44
C GLU A 159 1.02 9.31 17.09
N HIS A 160 1.15 8.74 18.30
CA HIS A 160 2.44 8.63 18.99
C HIS A 160 3.52 7.91 18.16
N ASP A 161 3.16 6.79 17.52
CA ASP A 161 4.12 6.02 16.70
C ASP A 161 4.56 6.82 15.46
N ILE A 162 3.66 7.64 14.89
CA ILE A 162 3.98 8.55 13.77
C ILE A 162 4.91 9.66 14.25
N LEU A 163 4.60 10.30 15.39
CA LEU A 163 5.44 11.35 15.96
C LEU A 163 6.84 10.85 16.27
N ASP A 164 6.94 9.70 16.91
CA ASP A 164 8.23 9.08 17.23
C ASP A 164 9.06 8.83 15.96
N TYR A 165 8.43 8.31 14.90
CA TYR A 165 9.10 8.09 13.64
C TYR A 165 9.59 9.42 13.00
N LEU A 166 8.72 10.43 12.94
CA LEU A 166 9.06 11.72 12.35
C LEU A 166 10.18 12.43 13.11
N MET A 167 10.18 12.39 14.43
CA MET A 167 11.17 13.04 15.26
C MET A 167 12.50 12.26 15.33
N ASN A 168 12.43 10.92 15.46
CA ASN A 168 13.63 10.12 15.66
C ASN A 168 14.32 9.70 14.36
N GLU A 169 13.56 9.34 13.32
CA GLU A 169 14.12 8.90 12.04
C GLU A 169 14.33 10.06 11.06
N LEU A 170 13.35 10.96 10.92
CA LEU A 170 13.43 12.08 10.00
C LEU A 170 14.02 13.36 10.65
N LYS A 171 14.30 13.33 11.97
CA LYS A 171 14.91 14.45 12.72
C LYS A 171 14.13 15.77 12.60
N LEU A 172 12.80 15.68 12.48
CA LEU A 172 11.94 16.86 12.42
C LEU A 172 11.82 17.53 13.80
N ASP A 173 11.69 18.86 13.79
CA ASP A 173 11.28 19.58 14.98
C ASP A 173 9.82 19.23 15.34
N LYS A 174 9.47 19.41 16.64
CA LYS A 174 8.18 19.00 17.17
C LYS A 174 7.00 19.66 16.44
N GLN A 175 7.10 20.95 16.10
CA GLN A 175 5.98 21.67 15.44
C GLN A 175 5.70 21.12 14.04
N LYS A 176 6.76 20.80 13.27
CA LYS A 176 6.58 20.15 11.96
C LYS A 176 6.10 18.73 12.07
N ALA A 177 6.60 17.98 13.06
CA ALA A 177 6.15 16.59 13.30
C ALA A 177 4.68 16.55 13.69
N ASP A 178 4.21 17.41 14.62
CA ASP A 178 2.81 17.52 15.00
C ASP A 178 1.93 17.84 13.78
N PHE A 179 2.32 18.82 12.97
CA PHE A 179 1.60 19.17 11.75
C PHE A 179 1.51 18.00 10.75
N CYS A 180 2.62 17.30 10.50
CA CYS A 180 2.65 16.15 9.59
C CYS A 180 1.80 14.98 10.12
N MET A 181 1.78 14.76 11.42
CA MET A 181 0.99 13.75 12.09
C MET A 181 -0.52 14.04 11.96
N ASP A 182 -0.94 15.29 12.26
CA ASP A 182 -2.34 15.72 12.13
C ASP A 182 -2.86 15.58 10.71
N PHE A 183 -2.04 15.95 9.72
CA PHE A 183 -2.38 15.78 8.31
C PHE A 183 -2.51 14.31 7.91
N ALA A 184 -1.64 13.47 8.44
CA ALA A 184 -1.57 12.06 8.06
C ALA A 184 -2.76 11.24 8.50
N GLN A 185 -3.46 11.62 9.57
CA GLN A 185 -4.62 10.89 10.12
C GLN A 185 -4.38 9.38 10.26
N GLY A 186 -3.20 9.02 10.77
CA GLY A 186 -2.80 7.63 10.94
C GLY A 186 -2.13 6.98 9.70
N ASN A 187 -1.91 7.73 8.62
CA ASN A 187 -1.24 7.25 7.41
C ASN A 187 0.23 7.71 7.38
N LEU A 188 1.14 6.85 7.86
CA LEU A 188 2.56 7.16 7.95
C LEU A 188 3.18 7.59 6.61
N GLY A 189 2.77 6.99 5.49
CA GLY A 189 3.29 7.36 4.17
C GLY A 189 2.86 8.77 3.75
N LYS A 190 1.66 9.23 4.13
CA LYS A 190 1.26 10.63 3.95
C LYS A 190 2.13 11.56 4.80
N ALA A 191 2.39 11.21 6.07
CA ALA A 191 3.25 11.98 6.96
C ALA A 191 4.66 12.13 6.40
N ILE A 192 5.27 11.05 5.96
CA ILE A 192 6.62 11.04 5.37
C ILE A 192 6.67 11.92 4.11
N ARG A 193 5.71 11.78 3.20
CA ARG A 193 5.66 12.60 1.97
C ARG A 193 5.58 14.09 2.30
N LEU A 194 4.71 14.47 3.23
CA LEU A 194 4.59 15.86 3.66
C LEU A 194 5.88 16.40 4.29
N ALA A 195 6.58 15.55 5.02
CA ALA A 195 7.83 15.92 5.69
C ALA A 195 9.01 16.08 4.73
N THR A 196 9.07 15.28 3.66
CA THR A 196 10.25 15.12 2.80
C THR A 196 10.12 15.74 1.41
N SER A 197 8.90 16.04 0.94
CA SER A 197 8.65 16.58 -0.40
C SER A 197 8.58 18.12 -0.37
N ASP A 198 9.47 18.77 -1.11
CA ASP A 198 9.45 20.23 -1.31
C ASP A 198 8.18 20.65 -2.10
N GLU A 199 7.76 19.85 -3.07
CA GLU A 199 6.52 20.05 -3.81
C GLU A 199 5.30 20.13 -2.87
N TYR A 200 5.26 19.30 -1.82
CA TYR A 200 4.18 19.33 -0.85
C TYR A 200 4.17 20.58 0.01
N ARG A 201 5.34 21.17 0.27
CA ARG A 201 5.46 22.44 0.99
C ARG A 201 4.89 23.59 0.17
N GLU A 202 5.24 23.68 -1.11
CA GLU A 202 4.72 24.70 -2.03
C GLU A 202 3.19 24.59 -2.17
N ILE A 203 2.66 23.38 -2.25
CA ILE A 203 1.22 23.15 -2.35
C ILE A 203 0.50 23.59 -1.10
N LYS A 204 1.04 23.28 0.09
CA LYS A 204 0.47 23.77 1.34
C LYS A 204 0.37 25.28 1.35
N GLU A 205 1.42 25.98 0.96
CA GLU A 205 1.41 27.44 0.92
C GLU A 205 0.37 27.98 -0.08
N ASN A 206 0.26 27.35 -1.26
CA ASN A 206 -0.74 27.69 -2.27
C ASN A 206 -2.16 27.43 -1.77
N VAL A 207 -2.43 26.26 -1.17
CA VAL A 207 -3.76 25.94 -0.59
C VAL A 207 -4.14 26.95 0.49
N VAL A 208 -3.25 27.23 1.44
CA VAL A 208 -3.49 28.21 2.51
C VAL A 208 -3.80 29.59 1.93
N LYS A 209 -3.07 30.02 0.89
CA LYS A 209 -3.32 31.28 0.22
C LYS A 209 -4.68 31.32 -0.46
N ILE A 210 -5.07 30.27 -1.18
CA ILE A 210 -6.37 30.14 -1.82
C ILE A 210 -7.49 30.18 -0.77
N MET A 211 -7.36 29.38 0.29
CA MET A 211 -8.40 29.25 1.32
C MET A 211 -8.62 30.56 2.09
N ARG A 212 -7.57 31.33 2.35
CA ARG A 212 -7.68 32.66 3.02
C ARG A 212 -8.46 33.68 2.19
N HIS A 213 -8.29 33.65 0.87
CA HIS A 213 -8.90 34.63 -0.05
C HIS A 213 -10.12 34.10 -0.81
N LEU A 214 -10.56 32.87 -0.52
CA LEU A 214 -11.61 32.19 -1.28
C LEU A 214 -12.90 32.99 -1.43
N ARG A 215 -13.27 33.77 -0.39
CA ARG A 215 -14.48 34.63 -0.41
C ARG A 215 -14.34 35.85 -1.32
N GLU A 216 -13.13 36.25 -1.60
CA GLU A 216 -12.82 37.48 -2.40
C GLU A 216 -12.45 37.11 -3.83
N MET A 217 -12.24 35.85 -4.14
CA MET A 217 -11.83 35.37 -5.46
C MET A 217 -12.96 35.44 -6.46
N SER A 218 -12.66 35.97 -7.65
CA SER A 218 -13.53 35.86 -8.80
C SER A 218 -13.57 34.45 -9.38
N VAL A 219 -14.54 34.14 -10.23
CA VAL A 219 -14.61 32.84 -10.92
C VAL A 219 -13.35 32.59 -11.77
N ASP A 220 -12.82 33.63 -12.41
CA ASP A 220 -11.59 33.54 -13.20
C ASP A 220 -10.36 33.21 -12.36
N ASP A 221 -10.25 33.79 -11.15
CA ASP A 221 -9.17 33.50 -10.19
C ASP A 221 -9.25 32.03 -9.70
N MET A 222 -10.48 31.54 -9.46
CA MET A 222 -10.68 30.14 -9.07
C MET A 222 -10.28 29.16 -10.18
N LEU A 223 -10.68 29.48 -11.44
CA LEU A 223 -10.29 28.69 -12.62
C LEU A 223 -8.77 28.69 -12.84
N PHE A 224 -8.11 29.82 -12.63
CA PHE A 224 -6.67 29.94 -12.72
C PHE A 224 -5.97 29.13 -11.61
N ALA A 225 -6.49 29.19 -10.39
CA ALA A 225 -5.98 28.39 -9.27
C ALA A 225 -6.09 26.88 -9.54
N ILE A 226 -7.23 26.42 -10.08
CA ILE A 226 -7.44 25.00 -10.47
C ILE A 226 -6.45 24.58 -11.57
N LYS A 227 -6.27 25.40 -12.61
CA LYS A 227 -5.29 25.13 -13.68
C LYS A 227 -3.86 25.03 -13.14
N ASN A 228 -3.49 25.88 -12.18
CA ASN A 228 -2.19 25.79 -11.53
C ASN A 228 -2.03 24.53 -10.69
N MET A 229 -3.11 24.01 -10.08
CA MET A 229 -3.09 22.73 -9.36
C MET A 229 -2.80 21.55 -10.31
N GLU A 230 -3.23 21.60 -11.58
CA GLU A 230 -2.93 20.55 -12.58
C GLU A 230 -1.45 20.51 -12.98
N LEU A 231 -0.72 21.62 -12.85
CA LEU A 231 0.71 21.68 -13.16
C LEU A 231 1.57 20.90 -12.14
N TYR A 232 1.11 20.79 -10.93
CA TYR A 232 1.77 19.96 -9.90
C TYR A 232 1.27 18.52 -10.07
N LYS A 233 2.18 17.58 -10.32
CA LYS A 233 1.91 16.14 -10.54
C LYS A 233 1.29 15.41 -9.33
N LEU A 234 0.71 16.15 -8.40
CA LEU A 234 0.07 15.61 -7.21
C LEU A 234 -1.38 15.22 -7.50
N LYS A 235 -1.82 14.20 -6.79
CA LYS A 235 -3.21 13.74 -6.89
C LYS A 235 -4.13 14.83 -6.33
N ILE A 236 -5.23 15.12 -7.00
CA ILE A 236 -6.31 16.01 -6.53
C ILE A 236 -6.71 15.68 -5.08
N SER A 237 -6.65 14.42 -4.69
CA SER A 237 -6.89 13.98 -3.30
C SER A 237 -6.01 14.70 -2.27
N ASP A 238 -4.75 14.97 -2.58
CA ASP A 238 -3.84 15.61 -1.63
C ASP A 238 -4.20 17.09 -1.41
N TYR A 239 -4.68 17.78 -2.45
CA TYR A 239 -5.24 19.13 -2.33
C TYR A 239 -6.51 19.15 -1.48
N ILE A 240 -7.43 18.22 -1.73
CA ILE A 240 -8.67 18.10 -0.97
C ILE A 240 -8.37 17.82 0.51
N ASP A 241 -7.43 16.91 0.80
CA ASP A 241 -7.01 16.59 2.17
C ASP A 241 -6.47 17.84 2.89
N LEU A 242 -5.66 18.66 2.22
CA LEU A 242 -5.16 19.92 2.77
C LEU A 242 -6.27 20.96 3.00
N MET A 243 -7.21 21.09 2.06
CA MET A 243 -8.37 21.99 2.21
C MET A 243 -9.27 21.56 3.37
N MET A 244 -9.54 20.26 3.50
CA MET A 244 -10.33 19.71 4.61
C MET A 244 -9.65 19.95 5.95
N MET A 245 -8.33 19.79 6.04
CA MET A 245 -7.58 20.08 7.26
C MET A 245 -7.69 21.56 7.62
N TRP A 246 -7.53 22.47 6.65
CA TRP A 246 -7.67 23.91 6.89
C TRP A 246 -9.06 24.25 7.44
N TYR A 247 -10.15 23.71 6.85
CA TYR A 247 -11.52 23.92 7.36
C TYR A 247 -11.71 23.36 8.76
N ARG A 248 -11.18 22.18 9.04
CA ARG A 248 -11.22 21.58 10.37
C ARG A 248 -10.59 22.53 11.40
N ASP A 249 -9.40 23.03 11.10
CA ASP A 249 -8.65 23.90 12.00
C ASP A 249 -9.40 25.24 12.24
N VAL A 250 -10.02 25.80 11.19
CA VAL A 250 -10.87 27.00 11.33
C VAL A 250 -12.15 26.74 12.15
N LEU A 251 -12.71 25.53 12.10
CA LEU A 251 -13.91 25.18 12.87
C LEU A 251 -13.62 24.88 14.34
N MET A 252 -12.35 24.61 14.68
CA MET A 252 -11.92 24.33 16.05
C MET A 252 -11.47 25.58 16.81
N LEU A 253 -11.36 26.75 16.12
CA LEU A 253 -11.08 28.07 16.69
C LEU A 253 -12.36 28.76 17.10
#